data_c3dca58c51ba748fbdbe7564e51bfe31
#
_entry.id   c3dca58c51ba748fbdbe7564e51bfe31
#
_cell.length_a   1.000
_cell.length_b   1.000
_cell.length_c   1.000
_cell.angle_alpha   90.00
_cell.angle_beta   90.00
_cell.angle_gamma   90.00
#
_symmetry.space_group_name_H-M   'P 1'
#
loop_
_entity.id
_entity.type
_entity.pdbx_description
1 polymer ?
#
loop_
_entity_poly.entity_id
_entity_poly.type
_entity_poly.pdbx_seq_one_letter_code
_entity_poly.pdbx_strand_id
1 'polypeptide(L)'
;FKYPRGQAEMKLEKITAQPGFKTPLHLHPQPGIIYVQKGTIYCETNDAQSLTVEAGESFASSQDTVHYCENNSDEEMVVFVASAGAKGKGTTVTME
;
A
#
# COMPACT_ATOMS: atom_id res chain seq x y z
N PHE A 1 9.75 5.10 10.93
CA PHE A 1 9.97 3.82 10.22
C PHE A 1 11.44 3.44 10.19
N LYS A 2 11.72 2.17 9.85
CA LYS A 2 13.08 1.65 9.76
C LYS A 2 13.49 1.46 8.31
N TYR A 3 14.74 1.80 8.01
CA TYR A 3 15.31 1.52 6.70
C TYR A 3 15.87 0.08 6.67
N PRO A 4 15.61 -0.69 5.62
CA PRO A 4 16.23 -2.02 5.45
C PRO A 4 17.75 -1.90 5.31
N ARG A 5 18.45 -2.94 5.74
CA ARG A 5 19.91 -3.03 5.55
C ARG A 5 20.22 -3.54 4.15
N GLY A 6 21.37 -3.15 3.62
CA GLY A 6 21.86 -3.53 2.33
C GLY A 6 21.89 -2.37 1.35
N GLN A 7 22.00 -2.69 0.08
CA GLN A 7 22.00 -1.67 -0.97
C GLN A 7 20.60 -1.06 -1.09
N ALA A 8 20.50 0.25 -0.93
CA ALA A 8 19.21 0.94 -1.00
C ALA A 8 18.61 0.85 -2.40
N GLU A 9 17.29 0.64 -2.45
CA GLU A 9 16.54 0.60 -3.68
C GLU A 9 15.23 1.35 -3.49
N MET A 10 14.93 2.26 -4.40
CA MET A 10 13.65 2.98 -4.38
C MET A 10 12.80 2.51 -5.56
N LYS A 11 11.50 2.32 -5.31
CA LYS A 11 10.56 1.91 -6.34
C LYS A 11 9.38 2.86 -6.38
N LEU A 12 8.87 3.08 -7.58
CA LEU A 12 7.61 3.77 -7.81
C LEU A 12 6.74 2.86 -8.67
N GLU A 13 5.57 2.50 -8.16
CA GLU A 13 4.64 1.63 -8.86
C GLU A 13 3.30 2.34 -9.05
N LYS A 14 2.70 2.15 -10.22
CA LYS A 14 1.34 2.60 -10.50
C LYS A 14 0.42 1.38 -10.42
N ILE A 15 -0.60 1.46 -9.59
CA ILE A 15 -1.58 0.38 -9.41
C ILE A 15 -2.95 0.90 -9.82
N THR A 16 -3.60 0.15 -10.70
CA THR A 16 -4.97 0.43 -11.15
C THR A 16 -5.86 -0.71 -10.69
N ALA A 17 -6.93 -0.39 -9.98
CA ALA A 17 -7.84 -1.39 -9.44
C ALA A 17 -9.29 -1.06 -9.78
N GLN A 18 -10.02 -2.04 -10.27
CA GLN A 18 -11.43 -1.91 -10.59
C GLN A 18 -12.29 -1.98 -9.32
N PRO A 19 -13.55 -1.52 -9.38
CA PRO A 19 -14.48 -1.67 -8.25
C PRO A 19 -14.55 -3.12 -7.77
N GLY A 20 -14.52 -3.32 -6.47
CA GLY A 20 -14.57 -4.65 -5.85
C GLY A 20 -13.23 -5.33 -5.66
N PHE A 21 -12.16 -4.78 -6.22
CA PHE A 21 -10.83 -5.35 -6.00
C PHE A 21 -10.43 -5.27 -4.52
N LYS A 22 -9.91 -6.38 -3.99
CA LYS A 22 -9.46 -6.44 -2.60
C LYS A 22 -8.17 -7.25 -2.54
N THR A 23 -7.17 -6.73 -1.83
CA THR A 23 -5.94 -7.47 -1.61
C THR A 23 -6.13 -8.54 -0.53
N PRO A 24 -5.32 -9.60 -0.52
CA PRO A 24 -5.25 -10.48 0.64
C PRO A 24 -4.63 -9.74 1.83
N LEU A 25 -4.74 -10.31 3.01
CA LEU A 25 -3.99 -9.81 4.16
C LEU A 25 -2.49 -9.92 3.86
N HIS A 26 -1.78 -8.84 4.08
CA HIS A 26 -0.35 -8.78 3.77
C HIS A 26 0.33 -7.73 4.64
N LEU A 27 1.66 -7.71 4.60
CA LEU A 27 2.44 -6.65 5.23
C LEU A 27 3.54 -6.20 4.28
N HIS A 28 4.03 -4.99 4.54
CA HIS A 28 5.17 -4.42 3.82
C HIS A 28 6.32 -4.25 4.80
N PRO A 29 7.44 -4.97 4.62
CA PRO A 29 8.61 -4.80 5.49
C PRO A 29 9.36 -3.50 5.23
N GLN A 30 9.03 -2.78 4.16
CA GLN A 30 9.72 -1.56 3.74
C GLN A 30 8.80 -0.34 3.92
N PRO A 31 9.38 0.82 4.24
CA PRO A 31 8.58 2.05 4.32
C PRO A 31 8.13 2.50 2.94
N GLY A 32 6.97 3.14 2.89
CA GLY A 32 6.42 3.63 1.64
C GLY A 32 5.40 4.72 1.84
N ILE A 33 5.07 5.38 0.72
CA ILE A 33 4.04 6.40 0.65
C ILE A 33 3.12 6.06 -0.51
N ILE A 34 1.83 6.19 -0.30
CA ILE A 34 0.81 5.95 -1.32
C ILE A 34 0.13 7.29 -1.63
N TYR A 35 0.07 7.63 -2.92
CA TYR A 35 -0.67 8.79 -3.42
C TYR A 35 -1.85 8.31 -4.24
N VAL A 36 -3.05 8.78 -3.91
CA VAL A 36 -4.26 8.44 -4.65
C VAL A 36 -4.47 9.46 -5.76
N GLN A 37 -4.33 9.03 -7.01
CA GLN A 37 -4.51 9.88 -8.16
C GLN A 37 -5.98 9.95 -8.59
N LYS A 38 -6.71 8.83 -8.49
CA LYS A 38 -8.09 8.72 -8.92
C LYS A 38 -8.85 7.76 -8.01
N GLY A 39 -10.10 8.07 -7.75
CA GLY A 39 -10.96 7.21 -6.93
C GLY A 39 -10.65 7.30 -5.45
N THR A 40 -10.92 6.20 -4.75
CA THR A 40 -10.80 6.12 -3.28
C THR A 40 -10.23 4.77 -2.91
N ILE A 41 -9.30 4.75 -1.96
CA ILE A 41 -8.78 3.51 -1.40
C ILE A 41 -9.24 3.37 0.05
N TYR A 42 -9.68 2.17 0.43
CA TYR A 42 -10.00 1.81 1.81
C TYR A 42 -9.01 0.75 2.28
N CYS A 43 -8.40 0.96 3.44
CA CYS A 43 -7.47 0.00 4.03
C CYS A 43 -7.85 -0.27 5.48
N GLU A 44 -7.65 -1.51 5.93
CA GLU A 44 -7.95 -1.91 7.29
C GLU A 44 -6.83 -2.79 7.82
N THR A 45 -6.38 -2.53 9.06
CA THR A 45 -5.37 -3.32 9.74
C THR A 45 -6.01 -4.46 10.52
N ASN A 46 -5.20 -5.47 10.90
CA ASN A 46 -5.71 -6.62 11.65
C ASN A 46 -6.11 -6.28 13.09
N ASP A 47 -5.78 -5.08 13.59
CA ASP A 47 -6.25 -4.57 14.89
C ASP A 47 -7.46 -3.62 14.74
N ALA A 48 -8.17 -3.72 13.63
CA ALA A 48 -9.43 -3.03 13.33
C ALA A 48 -9.31 -1.51 13.14
N GLN A 49 -8.12 -1.00 12.85
CA GLN A 49 -7.96 0.38 12.43
C GLN A 49 -8.22 0.51 10.93
N SER A 50 -8.93 1.54 10.54
CA SER A 50 -9.30 1.74 9.14
C SER A 50 -8.93 3.13 8.66
N LEU A 51 -8.74 3.25 7.34
CA LEU A 51 -8.39 4.50 6.68
C LEU A 51 -9.03 4.54 5.30
N THR A 52 -9.67 5.66 4.98
CA THR A 52 -10.19 5.93 3.64
C THR A 52 -9.47 7.16 3.11
N VAL A 53 -8.88 7.05 1.93
CA VAL A 53 -8.12 8.13 1.32
C VAL A 53 -8.65 8.42 -0.08
N GLU A 54 -8.94 9.67 -0.35
CA GLU A 54 -9.53 10.12 -1.61
C GLU A 54 -8.47 10.67 -2.56
N ALA A 55 -8.86 10.81 -3.82
CA ALA A 55 -7.99 11.37 -4.86
C ALA A 55 -7.40 12.73 -4.43
N GLY A 56 -6.11 12.91 -4.68
CA GLY A 56 -5.38 14.11 -4.28
C GLY A 56 -4.71 14.01 -2.92
N GLU A 57 -4.96 12.95 -2.17
CA GLU A 57 -4.39 12.74 -0.84
C GLU A 57 -3.35 11.63 -0.85
N SER A 58 -2.45 11.65 0.14
CA SER A 58 -1.43 10.63 0.30
C SER A 58 -1.36 10.19 1.76
N PHE A 59 -0.80 9.01 1.97
CA PHE A 59 -0.59 8.47 3.32
C PHE A 59 0.62 7.53 3.33
N ALA A 60 1.24 7.40 4.50
CA ALA A 60 2.34 6.46 4.68
C ALA A 60 1.78 5.04 4.79
N SER A 61 2.36 4.09 4.07
CA SER A 61 2.00 2.69 4.24
C SER A 61 2.53 2.18 5.58
N SER A 62 1.74 1.32 6.24
CA SER A 62 2.11 0.76 7.54
C SER A 62 3.22 -0.27 7.37
N GLN A 63 4.42 0.02 7.89
CA GLN A 63 5.53 -0.92 7.86
C GLN A 63 5.28 -2.04 8.87
N ASP A 64 5.47 -3.30 8.43
CA ASP A 64 5.35 -4.51 9.26
C ASP A 64 3.98 -4.72 9.92
N THR A 65 2.95 -4.03 9.45
CA THR A 65 1.59 -4.19 9.97
C THR A 65 0.74 -4.97 8.98
N VAL A 66 0.12 -6.04 9.44
CA VAL A 66 -0.78 -6.85 8.60
C VAL A 66 -2.05 -6.05 8.29
N HIS A 67 -2.36 -5.93 7.03
CA HIS A 67 -3.50 -5.15 6.56
C HIS A 67 -4.00 -5.64 5.20
N TYR A 68 -5.14 -5.12 4.79
CA TYR A 68 -5.61 -5.23 3.42
C TYR A 68 -6.13 -3.89 2.94
N CYS A 69 -6.18 -3.74 1.63
CA CYS A 69 -6.78 -2.56 1.00
C CYS A 69 -7.75 -3.01 -0.08
N GLU A 70 -8.76 -2.19 -0.33
CA GLU A 70 -9.76 -2.49 -1.35
C GLU A 70 -10.27 -1.22 -2.03
N ASN A 71 -10.79 -1.41 -3.22
CA ASN A 71 -11.58 -0.40 -3.90
C ASN A 71 -13.06 -0.73 -3.65
N ASN A 72 -13.64 -0.14 -2.62
CA ASN A 72 -15.03 -0.34 -2.25
C ASN A 72 -15.96 0.73 -2.86
N SER A 73 -15.46 1.51 -3.81
CA SER A 73 -16.24 2.49 -4.54
C SER A 73 -16.79 1.91 -5.85
N ASP A 74 -17.51 2.71 -6.60
CA ASP A 74 -18.08 2.31 -7.91
C ASP A 74 -17.27 2.83 -9.10
N GLU A 75 -16.07 3.37 -8.86
CA GLU A 75 -15.20 3.85 -9.94
C GLU A 75 -13.79 3.26 -9.83
N GLU A 76 -13.06 3.32 -10.93
CA GLU A 76 -11.67 2.87 -11.00
C GLU A 76 -10.79 3.64 -10.03
N MET A 77 -9.91 2.93 -9.34
CA MET A 77 -8.92 3.51 -8.44
C MET A 77 -7.55 3.48 -9.10
N VAL A 78 -6.83 4.60 -9.03
CA VAL A 78 -5.42 4.67 -9.47
C VAL A 78 -4.59 5.24 -8.34
N VAL A 79 -3.58 4.48 -7.91
CA VAL A 79 -2.65 4.92 -6.87
C VAL A 79 -1.22 4.77 -7.34
N PHE A 80 -0.34 5.62 -6.80
CA PHE A 80 1.10 5.50 -6.96
C PHE A 80 1.70 5.14 -5.61
N VAL A 81 2.54 4.12 -5.59
CA VAL A 81 3.22 3.65 -4.39
C VAL A 81 4.72 3.86 -4.55
N ALA A 82 5.28 4.71 -3.70
CA ALA A 82 6.72 4.91 -3.61
C ALA A 82 7.24 4.16 -2.38
N SER A 83 8.25 3.33 -2.57
CA SER A 83 8.84 2.57 -1.47
C SER A 83 10.36 2.68 -1.48
N ALA A 84 10.96 2.62 -0.29
CA ALA A 84 12.39 2.62 -0.09
C ALA A 84 12.79 1.32 0.60
N GLY A 85 13.66 0.52 -0.03
CA GLY A 85 14.00 -0.77 0.48
C GLY A 85 15.43 -1.17 0.18
N ALA A 86 15.73 -2.45 0.31
CA ALA A 86 17.02 -3.02 0.00
C ALA A 86 16.89 -3.90 -1.25
N LYS A 87 17.89 -3.80 -2.12
CA LYS A 87 17.95 -4.56 -3.36
C LYS A 87 17.83 -6.07 -3.08
N GLY A 88 16.98 -6.74 -3.84
CA GLY A 88 16.77 -8.17 -3.72
C GLY A 88 15.79 -8.60 -2.64
N LYS A 89 15.25 -7.65 -1.86
CA LYS A 89 14.22 -7.95 -0.85
C LYS A 89 12.85 -7.60 -1.37
N GLY A 90 11.87 -8.43 -1.06
CA GLY A 90 10.50 -8.21 -1.49
C GLY A 90 9.84 -7.03 -0.78
N THR A 91 8.83 -6.44 -1.42
CA THR A 91 8.08 -5.32 -0.89
C THR A 91 6.79 -5.74 -0.18
N THR A 92 6.37 -6.99 -0.37
CA THR A 92 5.09 -7.48 0.17
C THR A 92 5.24 -8.91 0.66
N VAL A 93 4.74 -9.17 1.87
CA VAL A 93 4.62 -10.52 2.42
C VAL A 93 3.15 -10.82 2.61
N THR A 94 2.64 -11.83 1.90
CA THR A 94 1.23 -12.22 1.94
C THR A 94 0.98 -13.17 3.11
N MET A 95 -0.07 -12.88 3.87
CA MET A 95 -0.54 -13.73 4.95
C MET A 95 -1.57 -14.72 4.42
N GLU A 96 -1.42 -15.97 4.78
CA GLU A 96 -2.39 -17.01 4.44
C GLU A 96 -3.34 -17.31 5.59
#